data_0abe4e04037d93b4350b77905014cad7
#
_entry.id   0abe4e04037d93b4350b77905014cad7
#
_cell.length_a   1.000
_cell.length_b   1.000
_cell.length_c   1.000
_cell.angle_alpha   90.00
_cell.angle_beta   90.00
_cell.angle_gamma   90.00
#
_symmetry.space_group_name_H-M   'P 1'
#
loop_
_entity.id
_entity.type
_entity.pdbx_description
1 polymer ?
#
loop_
_entity_poly.entity_id
_entity_poly.type
_entity_poly.pdbx_seq_one_letter_code
_entity_poly.pdbx_strand_id
1 'polypeptide(L)'
;KSKNYFSGTDEQRRDELQAMLDDKDIKAILCCRGGYGVGRIIDQFDFTEFKKYPKWIIGFSDITVLHAHLFTKIKTASLHAPMAAAFNDGENEFTRSLHHALTGKKAKYHCAAHPFNKQGEVTGTLVGGNLSLLAHLTGTASSINTKNAILFLEDIGEQVYSIDRMLYQLKRSGKFDKLAGLLIGGFTDMQDTDRPFGKKVYQVIQEIIDVYGYPVAFGFPVSHQKENYALKVGVPYTLRVTK
;
A
#
# COMPACT_ATOMS: atom_id res chain seq x y z
N LYS A 1 25.16 -7.03 1.40
CA LYS A 1 25.71 -7.85 2.52
C LYS A 1 24.69 -7.81 3.64
N SER A 2 24.02 -8.95 3.94
CA SER A 2 23.07 -9.00 5.05
C SER A 2 23.79 -8.84 6.38
N LYS A 3 23.20 -8.08 7.29
CA LYS A 3 23.64 -7.93 8.68
C LYS A 3 22.49 -8.35 9.59
N ASN A 4 22.45 -9.65 9.92
CA ASN A 4 21.34 -10.27 10.63
C ASN A 4 20.02 -10.13 9.83
N TYR A 5 19.02 -9.44 10.43
CA TYR A 5 17.70 -9.24 9.84
C TYR A 5 17.70 -8.24 8.66
N PHE A 6 18.65 -7.31 8.61
CA PHE A 6 18.70 -6.22 7.65
C PHE A 6 19.69 -6.45 6.50
N SER A 7 19.47 -5.80 5.38
CA SER A 7 20.40 -5.82 4.24
C SER A 7 21.68 -5.00 4.46
N GLY A 8 21.80 -4.32 5.59
CA GLY A 8 22.92 -3.49 6.00
C GLY A 8 22.59 -2.71 7.27
N THR A 9 23.47 -1.80 7.69
CA THR A 9 23.17 -0.85 8.77
C THR A 9 22.12 0.17 8.31
N ASP A 10 21.52 0.91 9.24
CA ASP A 10 20.56 1.98 8.89
C ASP A 10 21.24 3.03 8.01
N GLU A 11 22.50 3.39 8.29
CA GLU A 11 23.30 4.34 7.50
C GLU A 11 23.55 3.82 6.08
N GLN A 12 23.99 2.55 5.93
CA GLN A 12 24.23 1.96 4.62
C GLN A 12 22.97 1.95 3.76
N ARG A 13 21.82 1.52 4.32
CA ARG A 13 20.55 1.47 3.61
C ARG A 13 20.04 2.86 3.24
N ARG A 14 20.21 3.84 4.14
CA ARG A 14 19.91 5.24 3.88
C ARG A 14 20.76 5.78 2.74
N ASP A 15 22.08 5.65 2.83
CA ASP A 15 23.02 6.25 1.89
C ASP A 15 22.87 5.66 0.48
N GLU A 16 22.63 4.34 0.36
CA GLU A 16 22.36 3.69 -0.92
C GLU A 16 21.06 4.22 -1.57
N LEU A 17 19.98 4.36 -0.80
CA LEU A 17 18.73 4.90 -1.35
C LEU A 17 18.86 6.40 -1.63
N GLN A 18 19.53 7.17 -0.74
CA GLN A 18 19.76 8.60 -0.94
C GLN A 18 20.52 8.87 -2.24
N ALA A 19 21.59 8.12 -2.51
CA ALA A 19 22.33 8.25 -3.77
C ALA A 19 21.44 8.04 -5.00
N MET A 20 20.53 7.06 -4.96
CA MET A 20 19.58 6.85 -6.06
C MET A 20 18.50 7.96 -6.14
N LEU A 21 18.08 8.53 -5.01
CA LEU A 21 17.13 9.64 -4.98
C LEU A 21 17.73 10.91 -5.58
N ASP A 22 19.03 11.15 -5.37
CA ASP A 22 19.75 12.34 -5.83
C ASP A 22 20.18 12.26 -7.29
N ASP A 23 20.39 11.05 -7.82
CA ASP A 23 20.84 10.85 -9.20
C ASP A 23 19.75 11.28 -10.22
N LYS A 24 20.01 12.37 -10.96
CA LYS A 24 19.10 12.92 -11.97
C LYS A 24 18.84 11.98 -13.17
N ASP A 25 19.71 11.02 -13.42
CA ASP A 25 19.64 10.13 -14.58
C ASP A 25 18.77 8.89 -14.28
N ILE A 26 18.58 8.54 -13.02
CA ILE A 26 17.64 7.50 -12.59
C ILE A 26 16.19 7.99 -12.76
N LYS A 27 15.37 7.22 -13.46
CA LYS A 27 13.94 7.50 -13.71
C LYS A 27 12.98 6.65 -12.88
N ALA A 28 13.45 5.52 -12.39
CA ALA A 28 12.68 4.63 -11.52
C ALA A 28 13.60 3.84 -10.58
N ILE A 29 13.13 3.60 -9.36
CA ILE A 29 13.78 2.75 -8.37
C ILE A 29 12.82 1.59 -8.11
N LEU A 30 13.16 0.40 -8.61
CA LEU A 30 12.42 -0.83 -8.36
C LEU A 30 13.02 -1.53 -7.14
N CYS A 31 12.25 -1.64 -6.06
CA CYS A 31 12.68 -2.36 -4.87
C CYS A 31 12.81 -3.85 -5.17
N CYS A 32 13.89 -4.48 -4.71
CA CYS A 32 14.11 -5.90 -4.92
C CYS A 32 13.10 -6.75 -4.15
N ARG A 33 12.82 -6.34 -2.91
CA ARG A 33 11.86 -6.98 -1.98
C ARG A 33 11.41 -5.99 -0.91
N GLY A 34 10.32 -6.31 -0.23
CA GLY A 34 9.95 -5.69 1.04
C GLY A 34 10.82 -6.18 2.21
N GLY A 35 10.25 -6.29 3.35
CA GLY A 35 10.91 -6.72 4.59
C GLY A 35 10.51 -5.81 5.74
N TYR A 36 11.50 -5.23 6.43
CA TYR A 36 11.29 -4.30 7.53
C TYR A 36 12.43 -3.30 7.61
N GLY A 37 12.10 -2.06 7.97
CA GLY A 37 13.10 -1.10 8.38
C GLY A 37 13.13 0.22 7.63
N VAL A 38 12.26 0.45 6.64
CA VAL A 38 12.12 1.77 6.00
C VAL A 38 11.70 2.81 7.02
N GLY A 39 10.78 2.47 7.95
CA GLY A 39 10.34 3.37 9.01
C GLY A 39 11.45 3.85 9.96
N ARG A 40 12.58 3.15 10.02
CA ARG A 40 13.75 3.54 10.84
C ARG A 40 14.55 4.69 10.22
N ILE A 41 14.49 4.85 8.91
CA ILE A 41 15.36 5.75 8.14
C ILE A 41 14.60 6.81 7.35
N ILE A 42 13.26 6.72 7.27
CA ILE A 42 12.44 7.57 6.39
C ILE A 42 12.63 9.08 6.66
N ASP A 43 12.75 9.46 7.93
CA ASP A 43 12.88 10.87 8.33
C ASP A 43 14.31 11.42 8.14
N GLN A 44 15.26 10.59 7.72
CA GLN A 44 16.66 10.96 7.48
C GLN A 44 16.95 11.30 6.01
N PHE A 45 15.99 11.08 5.09
CA PHE A 45 16.21 11.38 3.68
C PHE A 45 16.05 12.87 3.37
N ASP A 46 16.95 13.37 2.52
CA ASP A 46 16.77 14.64 1.82
C ASP A 46 16.11 14.40 0.46
N PHE A 47 14.96 15.00 0.25
CA PHE A 47 14.20 14.91 -1.01
C PHE A 47 14.40 16.15 -1.91
N THR A 48 15.41 16.98 -1.66
CA THR A 48 15.64 18.22 -2.44
C THR A 48 15.89 17.93 -3.92
N GLU A 49 16.82 17.03 -4.23
CA GLU A 49 17.11 16.65 -5.62
C GLU A 49 15.99 15.78 -6.23
N PHE A 50 15.37 14.89 -5.43
CA PHE A 50 14.21 14.13 -5.87
C PHE A 50 13.05 15.02 -6.35
N LYS A 51 12.79 16.16 -5.69
CA LYS A 51 11.75 17.12 -6.12
C LYS A 51 12.06 17.79 -7.44
N LYS A 52 13.34 18.03 -7.74
CA LYS A 52 13.79 18.61 -9.03
C LYS A 52 13.73 17.56 -10.15
N TYR A 53 14.09 16.33 -9.85
CA TYR A 53 14.17 15.20 -10.78
C TYR A 53 13.37 14.01 -10.28
N PRO A 54 12.02 14.13 -10.27
CA PRO A 54 11.17 13.08 -9.70
C PRO A 54 11.30 11.78 -10.48
N LYS A 55 11.26 10.68 -9.75
CA LYS A 55 11.37 9.32 -10.27
C LYS A 55 10.33 8.41 -9.62
N TRP A 56 9.98 7.33 -10.29
CA TRP A 56 9.09 6.34 -9.72
C TRP A 56 9.78 5.57 -8.60
N ILE A 57 9.16 5.53 -7.43
CA ILE A 57 9.48 4.58 -6.37
C ILE A 57 8.48 3.44 -6.48
N ILE A 58 8.98 2.20 -6.67
CA ILE A 58 8.17 1.03 -7.04
C ILE A 58 8.38 -0.08 -6.03
N GLY A 59 7.30 -0.57 -5.45
CA GLY A 59 7.31 -1.66 -4.49
C GLY A 59 6.05 -1.71 -3.66
N PHE A 60 5.98 -2.61 -2.69
CA PHE A 60 4.87 -2.78 -1.76
C PHE A 60 5.37 -3.28 -0.40
N SER A 61 4.48 -3.68 0.51
CA SER A 61 4.88 -4.12 1.85
C SER A 61 5.56 -2.98 2.64
N ASP A 62 6.77 -3.14 3.17
CA ASP A 62 7.54 -2.11 3.89
C ASP A 62 7.70 -0.79 3.08
N ILE A 63 7.64 -0.87 1.73
CA ILE A 63 7.68 0.30 0.86
C ILE A 63 6.44 1.21 1.01
N THR A 64 5.37 0.72 1.64
CA THR A 64 4.22 1.55 2.05
C THR A 64 4.65 2.78 2.84
N VAL A 65 5.70 2.69 3.64
CA VAL A 65 6.26 3.84 4.38
C VAL A 65 6.76 4.94 3.42
N LEU A 66 7.49 4.56 2.36
CA LEU A 66 7.93 5.50 1.32
C LEU A 66 6.73 6.09 0.56
N HIS A 67 5.75 5.26 0.17
CA HIS A 67 4.55 5.75 -0.52
C HIS A 67 3.80 6.78 0.33
N ALA A 68 3.59 6.49 1.60
CA ALA A 68 2.91 7.38 2.53
C ALA A 68 3.68 8.70 2.73
N HIS A 69 5.00 8.63 2.88
CA HIS A 69 5.87 9.81 3.04
C HIS A 69 5.88 10.68 1.78
N LEU A 70 6.09 10.06 0.61
CA LEU A 70 6.08 10.77 -0.68
C LEU A 70 4.74 11.48 -0.92
N PHE A 71 3.63 10.80 -0.69
CA PHE A 71 2.30 11.41 -0.81
C PHE A 71 2.10 12.55 0.17
N THR A 72 2.43 12.34 1.45
CA THR A 72 2.11 13.27 2.53
C THR A 72 3.03 14.49 2.55
N LYS A 73 4.34 14.29 2.44
CA LYS A 73 5.37 15.32 2.61
C LYS A 73 5.87 15.91 1.29
N ILE A 74 6.02 15.05 0.28
CA ILE A 74 6.65 15.44 -0.97
C ILE A 74 5.62 15.79 -2.05
N LYS A 75 4.36 15.33 -1.87
CA LYS A 75 3.25 15.53 -2.82
C LYS A 75 3.53 14.89 -4.19
N THR A 76 4.24 13.77 -4.19
CA THR A 76 4.63 13.04 -5.39
C THR A 76 3.98 11.66 -5.41
N ALA A 77 3.51 11.25 -6.58
CA ALA A 77 2.98 9.91 -6.79
C ALA A 77 4.08 8.85 -6.77
N SER A 78 3.69 7.61 -6.42
CA SER A 78 4.57 6.44 -6.40
C SER A 78 3.80 5.20 -6.88
N LEU A 79 4.45 4.04 -6.98
CA LEU A 79 3.83 2.81 -7.50
C LEU A 79 3.87 1.69 -6.45
N HIS A 80 2.71 1.39 -5.86
CA HIS A 80 2.49 0.10 -5.21
C HIS A 80 2.38 -0.96 -6.29
N ALA A 81 3.37 -1.86 -6.39
CA ALA A 81 3.45 -2.79 -7.52
C ALA A 81 4.34 -4.00 -7.20
N PRO A 82 4.24 -5.08 -8.00
CA PRO A 82 5.18 -6.19 -7.91
C PRO A 82 6.63 -5.73 -7.89
N MET A 83 7.44 -6.36 -7.03
CA MET A 83 8.87 -6.10 -6.89
C MET A 83 9.70 -7.06 -7.75
N ALA A 84 11.03 -6.88 -7.77
CA ALA A 84 11.92 -7.59 -8.68
C ALA A 84 11.75 -9.13 -8.69
N ALA A 85 11.49 -9.75 -7.55
CA ALA A 85 11.29 -11.20 -7.44
C ALA A 85 10.10 -11.73 -8.26
N ALA A 86 9.07 -10.90 -8.49
CA ALA A 86 7.88 -11.30 -9.26
C ALA A 86 8.18 -11.57 -10.75
N PHE A 87 9.31 -11.06 -11.27
CA PHE A 87 9.71 -11.25 -12.66
C PHE A 87 10.40 -12.60 -12.92
N ASN A 88 10.78 -13.33 -11.87
CA ASN A 88 11.36 -14.68 -12.01
C ASN A 88 10.35 -15.69 -12.57
N ASP A 89 9.06 -15.47 -12.35
CA ASP A 89 7.98 -16.35 -12.83
C ASP A 89 7.52 -16.00 -14.27
N GLY A 90 8.23 -15.13 -14.96
CA GLY A 90 7.90 -14.66 -16.30
C GLY A 90 6.84 -13.55 -16.33
N GLU A 91 6.41 -13.19 -17.55
CA GLU A 91 5.38 -12.17 -17.75
C GLU A 91 4.00 -12.72 -17.44
N ASN A 92 3.25 -11.96 -16.63
CA ASN A 92 1.84 -12.20 -16.32
C ASN A 92 1.07 -10.88 -16.30
N GLU A 93 -0.24 -10.91 -16.04
CA GLU A 93 -1.07 -9.69 -16.03
C GLU A 93 -0.62 -8.67 -14.96
N PHE A 94 -0.07 -9.11 -13.83
CA PHE A 94 0.35 -8.23 -12.74
C PHE A 94 1.68 -7.53 -13.06
N THR A 95 2.69 -8.26 -13.57
CA THR A 95 3.93 -7.65 -14.05
C THR A 95 3.70 -6.76 -15.27
N ARG A 96 2.76 -7.15 -16.16
CA ARG A 96 2.32 -6.32 -17.29
C ARG A 96 1.63 -5.04 -16.84
N SER A 97 0.87 -5.09 -15.73
CA SER A 97 0.24 -3.89 -15.17
C SER A 97 1.27 -2.84 -14.74
N LEU A 98 2.43 -3.26 -14.20
CA LEU A 98 3.53 -2.36 -13.90
C LEU A 98 4.10 -1.73 -15.18
N HIS A 99 4.33 -2.53 -16.23
CA HIS A 99 4.78 -1.99 -17.53
C HIS A 99 3.79 -0.94 -18.07
N HIS A 100 2.48 -1.21 -18.00
CA HIS A 100 1.45 -0.26 -18.42
C HIS A 100 1.48 1.03 -17.57
N ALA A 101 1.65 0.91 -16.27
CA ALA A 101 1.73 2.07 -15.38
C ALA A 101 2.93 2.96 -15.71
N LEU A 102 4.09 2.38 -16.02
CA LEU A 102 5.31 3.10 -16.38
C LEU A 102 5.27 3.73 -17.77
N THR A 103 4.58 3.11 -18.71
CA THR A 103 4.47 3.60 -20.11
C THR A 103 3.28 4.54 -20.35
N GLY A 104 2.58 4.96 -19.29
CA GLY A 104 1.47 5.92 -19.37
C GLY A 104 0.16 5.35 -19.93
N LYS A 105 0.06 4.03 -20.10
CA LYS A 105 -1.21 3.38 -20.50
C LYS A 105 -2.23 3.53 -19.40
N LYS A 106 -3.49 3.82 -19.76
CA LYS A 106 -4.59 3.84 -18.80
C LYS A 106 -4.83 2.43 -18.26
N ALA A 107 -4.74 2.30 -16.94
CA ALA A 107 -5.06 1.05 -16.28
C ALA A 107 -6.56 0.95 -16.02
N LYS A 108 -7.13 -0.22 -16.32
CA LYS A 108 -8.49 -0.60 -15.93
C LYS A 108 -8.41 -2.01 -15.36
N TYR A 109 -8.79 -2.13 -14.11
CA TYR A 109 -8.74 -3.40 -13.39
C TYR A 109 -10.16 -3.89 -13.11
N HIS A 110 -10.33 -5.20 -13.11
CA HIS A 110 -11.57 -5.87 -12.77
C HIS A 110 -11.28 -6.96 -11.76
N CYS A 111 -12.20 -7.17 -10.83
CA CYS A 111 -12.16 -8.31 -9.93
C CYS A 111 -13.58 -8.89 -9.79
N ALA A 112 -13.66 -10.12 -9.31
CA ALA A 112 -14.93 -10.77 -9.02
C ALA A 112 -15.70 -9.99 -7.94
N ALA A 113 -17.03 -10.06 -8.00
CA ALA A 113 -17.88 -9.52 -6.95
C ALA A 113 -17.67 -10.31 -5.65
N HIS A 114 -17.76 -9.61 -4.51
CA HIS A 114 -17.67 -10.21 -3.19
C HIS A 114 -18.94 -9.95 -2.38
N PRO A 115 -19.43 -10.91 -1.55
CA PRO A 115 -20.67 -10.75 -0.78
C PRO A 115 -20.69 -9.53 0.16
N PHE A 116 -19.53 -9.05 0.60
CA PHE A 116 -19.38 -7.87 1.48
C PHE A 116 -19.23 -6.55 0.73
N ASN A 117 -19.33 -6.55 -0.60
CA ASN A 117 -19.25 -5.32 -1.37
C ASN A 117 -20.39 -4.36 -1.01
N LYS A 118 -20.06 -3.08 -0.85
CA LYS A 118 -21.01 -1.98 -0.80
C LYS A 118 -21.01 -1.26 -2.14
N GLN A 119 -22.15 -1.27 -2.82
CA GLN A 119 -22.30 -0.70 -4.16
C GLN A 119 -22.11 0.81 -4.21
N GLY A 120 -21.68 1.28 -5.36
CA GLY A 120 -21.56 2.70 -5.66
C GLY A 120 -20.43 3.00 -6.63
N GLU A 121 -20.37 4.26 -7.06
CA GLU A 121 -19.31 4.77 -7.93
C GLU A 121 -18.79 6.08 -7.36
N VAL A 122 -17.48 6.18 -7.21
CA VAL A 122 -16.81 7.35 -6.66
C VAL A 122 -15.48 7.58 -7.36
N THR A 123 -15.05 8.84 -7.37
CA THR A 123 -13.69 9.22 -7.78
C THR A 123 -12.97 9.85 -6.60
N GLY A 124 -11.71 9.46 -6.40
CA GLY A 124 -10.88 9.99 -5.33
C GLY A 124 -9.41 9.67 -5.56
N THR A 125 -8.53 10.37 -4.85
CA THR A 125 -7.11 10.04 -4.87
C THR A 125 -6.88 8.68 -4.21
N LEU A 126 -6.21 7.76 -4.92
CA LEU A 126 -5.88 6.45 -4.36
C LEU A 126 -4.70 6.58 -3.40
N VAL A 127 -4.89 6.14 -2.17
CA VAL A 127 -3.87 6.07 -1.12
C VAL A 127 -4.01 4.74 -0.39
N GLY A 128 -2.95 4.26 0.23
CA GLY A 128 -3.04 3.01 0.99
C GLY A 128 -1.79 2.18 0.90
N GLY A 129 -1.94 0.87 1.14
CA GLY A 129 -0.89 -0.13 1.16
C GLY A 129 -1.08 -1.14 2.28
N ASN A 130 0.01 -1.60 2.86
CA ASN A 130 0.02 -2.55 3.95
C ASN A 130 -0.58 -1.95 5.23
N LEU A 131 -1.57 -2.63 5.81
CA LEU A 131 -2.34 -2.14 6.97
C LEU A 131 -1.44 -1.91 8.19
N SER A 132 -0.54 -2.84 8.50
CA SER A 132 0.31 -2.73 9.68
C SER A 132 1.24 -1.52 9.59
N LEU A 133 1.76 -1.22 8.40
CA LEU A 133 2.57 -0.03 8.16
C LEU A 133 1.75 1.27 8.24
N LEU A 134 0.53 1.29 7.70
CA LEU A 134 -0.33 2.47 7.81
C LEU A 134 -0.75 2.75 9.25
N ALA A 135 -1.04 1.70 10.03
CA ALA A 135 -1.31 1.80 11.45
C ALA A 135 -0.08 2.32 12.22
N HIS A 136 1.12 1.76 11.92
CA HIS A 136 2.40 2.21 12.48
C HIS A 136 2.67 3.70 12.22
N LEU A 137 2.33 4.20 11.02
CA LEU A 137 2.56 5.59 10.63
C LEU A 137 1.55 6.57 11.24
N THR A 138 0.48 6.09 11.87
CA THR A 138 -0.56 6.96 12.44
C THR A 138 0.03 7.85 13.55
N GLY A 139 -0.14 9.17 13.41
CA GLY A 139 0.42 10.16 14.33
C GLY A 139 1.83 10.65 13.97
N THR A 140 2.48 10.06 12.97
CA THR A 140 3.78 10.51 12.47
C THR A 140 3.65 11.58 11.38
N ALA A 141 4.77 12.18 10.98
CA ALA A 141 4.84 13.11 9.86
C ALA A 141 4.45 12.48 8.51
N SER A 142 4.52 11.14 8.39
CA SER A 142 4.17 10.36 7.19
C SER A 142 2.71 9.87 7.21
N SER A 143 1.93 10.19 8.26
CA SER A 143 0.53 9.75 8.39
C SER A 143 -0.33 10.29 7.24
N ILE A 144 -0.86 9.41 6.39
CA ILE A 144 -1.64 9.80 5.22
C ILE A 144 -2.94 10.54 5.60
N ASN A 145 -3.28 11.56 4.82
CA ASN A 145 -4.62 12.16 4.87
C ASN A 145 -5.56 11.38 3.94
N THR A 146 -6.62 10.82 4.51
CA THR A 146 -7.58 9.98 3.79
C THR A 146 -8.87 10.69 3.38
N LYS A 147 -8.99 11.99 3.69
CA LYS A 147 -10.20 12.77 3.35
C LYS A 147 -10.42 12.81 1.83
N ASN A 148 -11.61 12.38 1.41
CA ASN A 148 -12.02 12.27 0.00
C ASN A 148 -11.12 11.35 -0.85
N ALA A 149 -10.38 10.44 -0.21
CA ALA A 149 -9.52 9.48 -0.87
C ALA A 149 -10.21 8.12 -1.03
N ILE A 150 -9.76 7.33 -2.00
CA ILE A 150 -9.99 5.90 -2.05
C ILE A 150 -8.83 5.27 -1.29
N LEU A 151 -9.12 4.66 -0.15
CA LEU A 151 -8.13 3.95 0.65
C LEU A 151 -8.07 2.49 0.20
N PHE A 152 -6.88 1.95 -0.04
CA PHE A 152 -6.71 0.51 -0.21
C PHE A 152 -5.89 -0.10 0.92
N LEU A 153 -6.24 -1.32 1.33
CA LEU A 153 -5.61 -2.04 2.43
C LEU A 153 -5.34 -3.48 2.04
N GLU A 154 -4.15 -3.97 2.35
CA GLU A 154 -3.76 -5.37 2.25
C GLU A 154 -2.82 -5.71 3.42
N ASP A 155 -2.64 -7.00 3.77
CA ASP A 155 -1.63 -7.39 4.76
C ASP A 155 -1.24 -8.87 4.65
N ILE A 156 -0.17 -9.27 5.35
CA ILE A 156 0.34 -10.64 5.40
C ILE A 156 0.82 -11.02 6.81
N GLY A 157 0.54 -12.29 7.20
CA GLY A 157 1.20 -12.94 8.33
C GLY A 157 0.79 -12.44 9.72
N GLU A 158 -0.25 -11.62 9.80
CA GLU A 158 -0.71 -11.05 11.06
C GLU A 158 -1.68 -11.99 11.81
N GLN A 159 -1.74 -11.83 13.12
CA GLN A 159 -2.79 -12.44 13.94
C GLN A 159 -4.12 -11.70 13.72
N VAL A 160 -5.25 -12.40 13.67
CA VAL A 160 -6.57 -11.80 13.48
C VAL A 160 -6.85 -10.68 14.49
N TYR A 161 -6.51 -10.88 15.78
CA TYR A 161 -6.68 -9.83 16.79
C TYR A 161 -5.79 -8.60 16.54
N SER A 162 -4.61 -8.78 15.92
CA SER A 162 -3.74 -7.66 15.52
C SER A 162 -4.36 -6.85 14.40
N ILE A 163 -4.97 -7.52 13.41
CA ILE A 163 -5.74 -6.86 12.35
C ILE A 163 -6.88 -6.02 12.96
N ASP A 164 -7.66 -6.60 13.86
CA ASP A 164 -8.74 -5.89 14.56
C ASP A 164 -8.21 -4.62 15.25
N ARG A 165 -7.14 -4.75 16.03
CA ARG A 165 -6.51 -3.64 16.74
C ARG A 165 -6.02 -2.54 15.79
N MET A 166 -5.38 -2.88 14.67
CA MET A 166 -4.89 -1.92 13.69
C MET A 166 -6.03 -1.22 12.96
N LEU A 167 -7.10 -1.92 12.63
CA LEU A 167 -8.30 -1.31 12.05
C LEU A 167 -8.97 -0.34 13.03
N TYR A 168 -9.06 -0.70 14.32
CA TYR A 168 -9.55 0.22 15.35
C TYR A 168 -8.63 1.43 15.54
N GLN A 169 -7.32 1.27 15.41
CA GLN A 169 -6.39 2.41 15.41
C GLN A 169 -6.70 3.36 14.26
N LEU A 170 -6.88 2.86 13.02
CA LEU A 170 -7.28 3.68 11.88
C LEU A 170 -8.65 4.33 12.09
N LYS A 171 -9.63 3.58 12.61
CA LYS A 171 -10.96 4.12 12.92
C LYS A 171 -10.90 5.26 13.94
N ARG A 172 -10.25 5.03 15.09
CA ARG A 172 -10.14 6.01 16.17
C ARG A 172 -9.32 7.25 15.81
N SER A 173 -8.42 7.13 14.81
CA SER A 173 -7.67 8.26 14.25
C SER A 173 -8.39 8.96 13.09
N GLY A 174 -9.66 8.61 12.83
CA GLY A 174 -10.50 9.25 11.81
C GLY A 174 -10.15 8.88 10.37
N LYS A 175 -9.36 7.82 10.14
CA LYS A 175 -8.92 7.47 8.78
C LYS A 175 -10.04 6.92 7.91
N PHE A 176 -11.14 6.42 8.52
CA PHE A 176 -12.30 5.92 7.79
C PHE A 176 -13.45 6.95 7.64
N ASP A 177 -13.43 8.06 8.39
CA ASP A 177 -14.62 8.94 8.54
C ASP A 177 -15.04 9.66 7.27
N LYS A 178 -14.10 10.03 6.42
CA LYS A 178 -14.34 10.89 5.24
C LYS A 178 -13.72 10.32 3.96
N LEU A 179 -13.70 8.98 3.83
CA LEU A 179 -13.27 8.33 2.60
C LEU A 179 -14.26 8.61 1.45
N ALA A 180 -13.75 8.68 0.23
CA ALA A 180 -14.58 8.54 -0.96
C ALA A 180 -14.96 7.07 -1.17
N GLY A 181 -14.03 6.13 -0.96
CA GLY A 181 -14.26 4.70 -1.08
C GLY A 181 -13.18 3.88 -0.41
N LEU A 182 -13.43 2.57 -0.28
CA LEU A 182 -12.49 1.63 0.34
C LEU A 182 -12.29 0.42 -0.57
N LEU A 183 -11.04 0.01 -0.73
CA LEU A 183 -10.64 -1.13 -1.54
C LEU A 183 -9.88 -2.12 -0.63
N ILE A 184 -10.45 -3.28 -0.39
CA ILE A 184 -9.87 -4.33 0.44
C ILE A 184 -9.20 -5.36 -0.46
N GLY A 185 -7.88 -5.45 -0.34
CA GLY A 185 -7.04 -6.42 -1.01
C GLY A 185 -6.94 -7.76 -0.30
N GLY A 186 -5.88 -8.52 -0.60
CA GLY A 186 -5.60 -9.79 0.04
C GLY A 186 -5.08 -9.61 1.47
N PHE A 187 -5.62 -10.41 2.37
CA PHE A 187 -5.10 -10.62 3.72
C PHE A 187 -4.65 -12.07 3.78
N THR A 188 -3.36 -12.30 3.64
CA THR A 188 -2.79 -13.62 3.38
C THR A 188 -2.01 -14.15 4.57
N ASP A 189 -1.94 -15.49 4.70
CA ASP A 189 -1.20 -16.16 5.78
C ASP A 189 -1.58 -15.67 7.18
N MET A 190 -2.85 -15.27 7.35
CA MET A 190 -3.36 -14.81 8.62
C MET A 190 -3.41 -15.96 9.63
N GLN A 191 -2.99 -15.65 10.83
CA GLN A 191 -2.92 -16.62 11.92
C GLN A 191 -3.99 -16.33 12.97
N ASP A 192 -4.36 -17.36 13.74
CA ASP A 192 -5.20 -17.21 14.91
C ASP A 192 -4.47 -17.78 16.14
N THR A 193 -4.94 -17.45 17.31
CA THR A 193 -4.39 -17.95 18.57
C THR A 193 -5.06 -19.25 18.98
N ASP A 194 -4.51 -19.98 19.98
CA ASP A 194 -5.10 -21.20 20.54
C ASP A 194 -6.55 -20.96 21.00
N ARG A 195 -6.85 -19.75 21.46
CA ARG A 195 -8.23 -19.30 21.68
C ARG A 195 -8.71 -18.53 20.44
N PRO A 196 -9.56 -19.14 19.59
CA PRO A 196 -9.95 -18.55 18.31
C PRO A 196 -10.61 -17.17 18.49
N PHE A 197 -10.27 -16.24 17.59
CA PHE A 197 -10.94 -14.94 17.50
C PHE A 197 -12.42 -15.08 17.06
N GLY A 198 -12.73 -16.17 16.38
CA GLY A 198 -14.09 -16.54 16.01
C GLY A 198 -14.63 -15.87 14.74
N LYS A 199 -13.82 -15.09 14.03
CA LYS A 199 -14.18 -14.42 12.78
C LYS A 199 -13.02 -14.43 11.80
N LYS A 200 -13.34 -14.51 10.51
CA LYS A 200 -12.36 -14.31 9.44
C LYS A 200 -12.07 -12.82 9.27
N VAL A 201 -10.89 -12.48 8.75
CA VAL A 201 -10.43 -11.09 8.60
C VAL A 201 -11.43 -10.21 7.84
N TYR A 202 -12.01 -10.68 6.74
CA TYR A 202 -12.99 -9.87 5.99
C TYR A 202 -14.27 -9.60 6.79
N GLN A 203 -14.67 -10.50 7.70
CA GLN A 203 -15.79 -10.26 8.61
C GLN A 203 -15.45 -9.18 9.64
N VAL A 204 -14.23 -9.22 10.18
CA VAL A 204 -13.73 -8.19 11.10
C VAL A 204 -13.73 -6.82 10.41
N ILE A 205 -13.18 -6.75 9.20
CA ILE A 205 -13.18 -5.51 8.41
C ILE A 205 -14.60 -5.02 8.17
N GLN A 206 -15.48 -5.90 7.67
CA GLN A 206 -16.88 -5.56 7.37
C GLN A 206 -17.58 -4.94 8.57
N GLU A 207 -17.51 -5.54 9.75
CA GLU A 207 -18.16 -5.03 10.97
C GLU A 207 -17.68 -3.63 11.35
N ILE A 208 -16.37 -3.37 11.22
CA ILE A 208 -15.78 -2.07 11.58
C ILE A 208 -16.23 -0.97 10.62
N ILE A 209 -16.35 -1.31 9.31
CA ILE A 209 -16.67 -0.33 8.27
C ILE A 209 -18.16 -0.24 7.93
N ASP A 210 -18.99 -1.09 8.51
CA ASP A 210 -20.41 -1.19 8.16
C ASP A 210 -21.19 0.12 8.40
N VAL A 211 -20.77 0.88 9.38
CA VAL A 211 -21.34 2.18 9.74
C VAL A 211 -21.12 3.30 8.71
N TYR A 212 -20.22 3.10 7.75
CA TYR A 212 -19.88 4.11 6.75
C TYR A 212 -20.66 3.89 5.45
N GLY A 213 -21.07 4.98 4.78
CA GLY A 213 -21.94 4.95 3.59
C GLY A 213 -21.20 4.91 2.25
N TYR A 214 -19.87 4.95 2.21
CA TYR A 214 -19.11 4.96 0.95
C TYR A 214 -19.03 3.56 0.32
N PRO A 215 -18.77 3.47 -1.01
CA PRO A 215 -18.56 2.20 -1.69
C PRO A 215 -17.35 1.44 -1.16
N VAL A 216 -17.47 0.11 -1.04
CA VAL A 216 -16.40 -0.79 -0.60
C VAL A 216 -16.31 -1.98 -1.52
N ALA A 217 -15.13 -2.26 -2.06
CA ALA A 217 -14.83 -3.48 -2.79
C ALA A 217 -13.91 -4.38 -1.97
N PHE A 218 -14.24 -5.67 -1.89
CA PHE A 218 -13.45 -6.72 -1.25
C PHE A 218 -12.83 -7.65 -2.29
N GLY A 219 -11.69 -8.23 -1.96
CA GLY A 219 -11.01 -9.22 -2.78
C GLY A 219 -10.33 -8.63 -4.01
N PHE A 220 -10.01 -7.34 -4.01
CA PHE A 220 -9.27 -6.76 -5.12
C PHE A 220 -7.85 -7.34 -5.19
N PRO A 221 -7.35 -7.69 -6.40
CA PRO A 221 -6.02 -8.28 -6.57
C PRO A 221 -4.87 -7.30 -6.28
N VAL A 222 -4.68 -6.99 -5.02
CA VAL A 222 -3.52 -6.31 -4.42
C VAL A 222 -3.16 -7.03 -3.14
N SER A 223 -2.02 -7.71 -3.09
CA SER A 223 -1.69 -8.62 -2.00
C SER A 223 -0.20 -8.98 -1.97
N HIS A 224 0.19 -9.78 -0.98
CA HIS A 224 1.51 -10.43 -0.92
C HIS A 224 1.59 -11.74 -1.73
N GLN A 225 0.52 -12.14 -2.39
CA GLN A 225 0.52 -13.27 -3.34
C GLN A 225 0.89 -12.81 -4.75
N LYS A 226 0.74 -13.70 -5.74
CA LYS A 226 1.02 -13.38 -7.16
C LYS A 226 0.08 -12.30 -7.70
N GLU A 227 -1.16 -12.27 -7.18
CA GLU A 227 -2.21 -11.32 -7.54
C GLU A 227 -1.93 -9.95 -6.89
N ASN A 228 -1.16 -9.12 -7.61
CA ASN A 228 -0.77 -7.79 -7.13
C ASN A 228 -0.68 -6.79 -8.29
N TYR A 229 -1.79 -6.14 -8.61
CA TYR A 229 -1.80 -5.09 -9.64
C TYR A 229 -0.98 -3.87 -9.25
N ALA A 230 -0.33 -3.26 -10.22
CA ALA A 230 0.38 -1.99 -10.04
C ALA A 230 -0.60 -0.83 -9.89
N LEU A 231 -0.60 -0.20 -8.73
CA LEU A 231 -1.44 0.94 -8.39
C LEU A 231 -0.61 2.20 -8.22
N LYS A 232 -0.95 3.26 -8.94
CA LYS A 232 -0.34 4.59 -8.73
C LYS A 232 -0.92 5.19 -7.46
N VAL A 233 -0.11 5.29 -6.40
CA VAL A 233 -0.48 5.94 -5.14
C VAL A 233 -0.34 7.45 -5.31
N GLY A 234 -1.35 8.21 -4.86
CA GLY A 234 -1.34 9.67 -4.92
C GLY A 234 -1.95 10.26 -6.20
N VAL A 235 -2.63 9.45 -7.03
CA VAL A 235 -3.34 9.93 -8.22
C VAL A 235 -4.84 9.58 -8.17
N PRO A 236 -5.70 10.30 -8.93
CA PRO A 236 -7.14 10.01 -8.97
C PRO A 236 -7.46 8.67 -9.64
N TYR A 237 -8.40 7.93 -9.06
CA TYR A 237 -9.04 6.73 -9.62
C TYR A 237 -10.55 6.84 -9.49
N THR A 238 -11.26 6.13 -10.36
CA THR A 238 -12.69 5.86 -10.20
C THR A 238 -12.87 4.43 -9.73
N LEU A 239 -13.52 4.28 -8.59
CA LEU A 239 -13.95 2.98 -8.03
C LEU A 239 -15.43 2.79 -8.33
N ARG A 240 -15.75 1.75 -9.11
CA ARG A 240 -17.12 1.30 -9.35
C ARG A 240 -17.30 -0.08 -8.73
N VAL A 241 -18.22 -0.17 -7.77
CA VAL A 241 -18.56 -1.41 -7.08
C VAL A 241 -19.98 -1.84 -7.49
N THR A 242 -20.08 -3.01 -8.08
CA THR A 242 -21.35 -3.65 -8.45
C THR A 242 -21.60 -4.88 -7.56
N LYS A 243 -22.82 -5.41 -7.61
CA LYS A 243 -23.14 -6.71 -6.99
C LYS A 243 -22.46 -7.83 -7.73
#